data_3e7f748966dc6749b704dc93bd2385ba
#
_entry.id   3e7f748966dc6749b704dc93bd2385ba
#
_cell.length_a   1.000
_cell.length_b   1.000
_cell.length_c   1.000
_cell.angle_alpha   90.00
_cell.angle_beta   90.00
_cell.angle_gamma   90.00
#
_symmetry.space_group_name_H-M   'P 1'
#
loop_
_entity.id
_entity.type
_entity.pdbx_description
1 polymer ?
#
loop_
_entity_poly.entity_id
_entity_poly.type
_entity_poly.pdbx_seq_one_letter_code
_entity_poly.pdbx_strand_id
1 'polypeptide(L)'
;MLIAFCLYKYFPYGGLQRDFLRIALACQARGHVIRVYTLEWRGDIPAGFEVVRVPVRALTNPRRYAKFSSWIGSDLAKNPADRVVGFNKMPGLDVYFAADPCYEDQARTRMLRNPFYRMTARYRHFSAYERAVFAAPGQTEILLISPRQKPLFQKYYGTPDARFHLLPPGIAQDRRAPAEAPAIRAEFRDEFALQEEDLLLLQIGSGFKTKGLDRSLKALAALPPVLRGRCRLIAIGDDDARLFLGQARALGLAERVSILRGRSDIPRFLLGADLLIHPAYHENTGTVLLEAVVAGLPVLTTAVCGYAHYIAEADAGLVVPEPFEQVCLDQYLVQMLDDLPARRRWQ
;
A
#
# COMPACT_ATOMS: atom_id res chain seq x y z
N MET A 1 29.72 5.78 -5.53
CA MET A 1 29.48 5.53 -4.10
C MET A 1 28.89 4.14 -3.93
N LEU A 2 29.22 3.45 -2.82
CA LEU A 2 28.54 2.24 -2.39
C LEU A 2 27.33 2.62 -1.52
N ILE A 3 26.11 2.25 -1.95
CA ILE A 3 24.89 2.48 -1.19
C ILE A 3 24.38 1.14 -0.65
N ALA A 4 24.25 1.05 0.67
CA ALA A 4 23.70 -0.10 1.37
C ALA A 4 22.19 0.08 1.59
N PHE A 5 21.38 -0.78 1.00
CA PHE A 5 19.94 -0.81 1.19
C PHE A 5 19.54 -1.87 2.23
N CYS A 6 18.71 -1.52 3.19
CA CYS A 6 18.26 -2.40 4.25
C CYS A 6 16.74 -2.61 4.17
N LEU A 7 16.30 -3.85 3.94
CA LEU A 7 14.90 -4.23 4.01
C LEU A 7 14.75 -5.66 4.54
N TYR A 8 13.70 -5.94 5.33
CA TYR A 8 13.54 -7.25 5.93
C TYR A 8 13.29 -8.35 4.92
N LYS A 9 12.46 -8.08 3.88
CA LYS A 9 12.09 -9.07 2.88
C LYS A 9 11.90 -8.43 1.51
N TYR A 10 12.40 -9.11 0.49
CA TYR A 10 12.10 -8.79 -0.90
C TYR A 10 11.25 -9.89 -1.54
N PHE A 11 10.19 -9.48 -2.25
CA PHE A 11 9.36 -10.29 -3.14
C PHE A 11 8.74 -9.40 -4.22
N PRO A 12 8.50 -9.89 -5.46
CA PRO A 12 8.22 -9.03 -6.62
C PRO A 12 6.92 -8.20 -6.54
N TYR A 13 5.92 -8.64 -5.76
CA TYR A 13 4.56 -8.07 -5.80
C TYR A 13 4.25 -7.07 -4.67
N GLY A 14 5.17 -6.78 -3.78
CA GLY A 14 4.96 -5.83 -2.67
C GLY A 14 5.16 -4.37 -3.11
N GLY A 15 4.31 -3.45 -2.66
CA GLY A 15 4.45 -2.02 -2.96
C GLY A 15 5.80 -1.46 -2.52
N LEU A 16 6.17 -1.68 -1.24
CA LEU A 16 7.46 -1.29 -0.68
C LEU A 16 8.64 -1.89 -1.47
N GLN A 17 8.53 -3.16 -1.88
CA GLN A 17 9.57 -3.88 -2.60
C GLN A 17 9.73 -3.35 -4.03
N ARG A 18 8.65 -2.97 -4.68
CA ARG A 18 8.69 -2.32 -6.00
C ARG A 18 9.36 -0.94 -5.92
N ASP A 19 9.04 -0.16 -4.90
CA ASP A 19 9.67 1.14 -4.66
C ASP A 19 11.16 0.99 -4.37
N PHE A 20 11.53 0.05 -3.49
CA PHE A 20 12.93 -0.29 -3.24
C PHE A 20 13.67 -0.63 -4.54
N LEU A 21 13.15 -1.58 -5.33
CA LEU A 21 13.82 -2.03 -6.54
C LEU A 21 13.98 -0.87 -7.54
N ARG A 22 12.94 -0.07 -7.75
CA ARG A 22 12.97 1.10 -8.64
C ARG A 22 14.02 2.12 -8.20
N ILE A 23 14.09 2.42 -6.90
CA ILE A 23 15.08 3.37 -6.36
C ILE A 23 16.49 2.80 -6.47
N ALA A 24 16.70 1.54 -6.13
CA ALA A 24 18.02 0.90 -6.20
C ALA A 24 18.54 0.82 -7.65
N LEU A 25 17.70 0.46 -8.62
CA LEU A 25 18.04 0.46 -10.05
C LEU A 25 18.34 1.89 -10.56
N ALA A 26 17.59 2.90 -10.11
CA ALA A 26 17.85 4.28 -10.47
C ALA A 26 19.18 4.80 -9.90
N CYS A 27 19.59 4.35 -8.71
CA CYS A 27 20.91 4.61 -8.15
C CYS A 27 22.00 3.92 -8.95
N GLN A 28 21.80 2.64 -9.30
CA GLN A 28 22.75 1.89 -10.12
C GLN A 28 22.96 2.54 -11.49
N ALA A 29 21.89 2.95 -12.16
CA ALA A 29 21.95 3.63 -13.45
C ALA A 29 22.72 4.98 -13.39
N ARG A 30 22.88 5.56 -12.19
CA ARG A 30 23.71 6.75 -11.92
C ARG A 30 25.13 6.42 -11.52
N GLY A 31 25.56 5.15 -11.65
CA GLY A 31 26.93 4.70 -11.37
C GLY A 31 27.20 4.39 -9.91
N HIS A 32 26.16 4.19 -9.08
CA HIS A 32 26.35 3.76 -7.70
C HIS A 32 26.42 2.22 -7.61
N VAL A 33 27.27 1.71 -6.71
CA VAL A 33 27.31 0.28 -6.38
C VAL A 33 26.22 -0.01 -5.35
N ILE A 34 25.47 -1.08 -5.55
CA ILE A 34 24.30 -1.43 -4.74
C ILE A 34 24.61 -2.68 -3.90
N ARG A 35 24.58 -2.53 -2.57
CA ARG A 35 24.57 -3.64 -1.61
C ARG A 35 23.22 -3.69 -0.92
N VAL A 36 22.64 -4.88 -0.79
CA VAL A 36 21.32 -5.05 -0.19
C VAL A 36 21.38 -6.03 0.98
N TYR A 37 21.06 -5.57 2.18
CA TYR A 37 20.90 -6.42 3.35
C TYR A 37 19.44 -6.83 3.51
N THR A 38 19.18 -8.14 3.55
CA THR A 38 17.83 -8.68 3.69
C THR A 38 17.82 -10.00 4.48
N LEU A 39 16.68 -10.34 5.08
CA LEU A 39 16.46 -11.65 5.70
C LEU A 39 16.00 -12.70 4.68
N GLU A 40 15.25 -12.26 3.67
CA GLU A 40 14.67 -13.12 2.64
C GLU A 40 14.64 -12.38 1.30
N TRP A 41 15.05 -13.07 0.24
CA TRP A 41 14.91 -12.57 -1.12
C TRP A 41 14.22 -13.62 -1.97
N ARG A 42 13.12 -13.25 -2.64
CA ARG A 42 12.41 -14.09 -3.60
C ARG A 42 12.40 -13.43 -4.97
N GLY A 43 12.62 -14.21 -6.01
CA GLY A 43 12.74 -13.74 -7.39
C GLY A 43 14.19 -13.49 -7.78
N ASP A 44 14.38 -13.00 -9.00
CA ASP A 44 15.68 -12.77 -9.60
C ASP A 44 16.42 -11.62 -8.91
N ILE A 45 17.73 -11.75 -8.81
CA ILE A 45 18.61 -10.69 -8.32
C ILE A 45 19.06 -9.87 -9.53
N PRO A 46 18.81 -8.54 -9.56
CA PRO A 46 19.31 -7.71 -10.64
C PRO A 46 20.82 -7.79 -10.81
N ALA A 47 21.28 -7.79 -12.05
CA ALA A 47 22.70 -7.81 -12.36
C ALA A 47 23.44 -6.65 -11.67
N GLY A 48 24.58 -6.93 -11.05
CA GLY A 48 25.38 -5.95 -10.34
C GLY A 48 24.91 -5.60 -8.92
N PHE A 49 23.84 -6.24 -8.40
CA PHE A 49 23.48 -6.11 -6.99
C PHE A 49 24.25 -7.11 -6.14
N GLU A 50 24.86 -6.64 -5.07
CA GLU A 50 25.40 -7.47 -3.98
C GLU A 50 24.31 -7.72 -2.95
N VAL A 51 23.68 -8.91 -2.95
CA VAL A 51 22.60 -9.25 -2.00
C VAL A 51 23.15 -10.09 -0.86
N VAL A 52 23.21 -9.49 0.33
CA VAL A 52 23.65 -10.10 1.58
C VAL A 52 22.44 -10.62 2.34
N ARG A 53 22.26 -11.95 2.37
CA ARG A 53 21.22 -12.58 3.21
C ARG A 53 21.74 -12.69 4.64
N VAL A 54 21.20 -11.85 5.52
CA VAL A 54 21.64 -11.79 6.92
C VAL A 54 21.25 -13.08 7.67
N PRO A 55 22.21 -13.87 8.19
CA PRO A 55 21.99 -15.22 8.69
C PRO A 55 21.49 -15.23 10.14
N VAL A 56 20.37 -14.53 10.43
CA VAL A 56 19.82 -14.44 11.79
C VAL A 56 18.49 -15.16 11.93
N ARG A 57 18.32 -15.86 13.06
CA ARG A 57 17.08 -16.55 13.43
C ARG A 57 16.64 -16.12 14.83
N ALA A 58 15.34 -16.05 15.05
CA ALA A 58 14.73 -15.83 16.35
C ALA A 58 13.29 -16.33 16.36
N LEU A 59 12.76 -16.63 17.55
CA LEU A 59 11.39 -17.11 17.74
C LEU A 59 10.33 -16.01 17.52
N THR A 60 10.72 -14.74 17.61
CA THR A 60 9.79 -13.61 17.42
C THR A 60 10.37 -12.59 16.46
N ASN A 61 9.49 -11.90 15.71
CA ASN A 61 9.91 -10.84 14.78
C ASN A 61 10.70 -9.71 15.47
N PRO A 62 10.29 -9.16 16.64
CA PRO A 62 11.09 -8.15 17.32
C PRO A 62 12.54 -8.58 17.58
N ARG A 63 12.75 -9.81 18.08
CA ARG A 63 14.09 -10.34 18.30
C ARG A 63 14.86 -10.59 17.00
N ARG A 64 14.16 -11.06 15.95
CA ARG A 64 14.77 -11.28 14.63
C ARG A 64 15.25 -9.96 14.02
N TYR A 65 14.43 -8.92 14.10
CA TYR A 65 14.77 -7.59 13.58
C TYR A 65 15.88 -6.90 14.38
N ALA A 66 15.91 -7.10 15.70
CA ALA A 66 17.01 -6.62 16.54
C ALA A 66 18.35 -7.28 16.14
N LYS A 67 18.37 -8.61 15.96
CA LYS A 67 19.55 -9.33 15.48
C LYS A 67 19.97 -8.90 14.08
N PHE A 68 18.99 -8.65 13.18
CA PHE A 68 19.25 -8.16 11.83
C PHE A 68 19.98 -6.80 11.86
N SER A 69 19.46 -5.84 12.59
CA SER A 69 20.07 -4.51 12.73
C SER A 69 21.46 -4.57 13.36
N SER A 70 21.63 -5.34 14.42
CA SER A 70 22.94 -5.52 15.10
C SER A 70 23.97 -6.17 14.17
N TRP A 71 23.57 -7.19 13.40
CA TRP A 71 24.45 -7.86 12.45
C TRP A 71 24.91 -6.90 11.35
N ILE A 72 23.99 -6.12 10.77
CA ILE A 72 24.32 -5.10 9.75
C ILE A 72 25.30 -4.07 10.32
N GLY A 73 25.08 -3.56 11.53
CA GLY A 73 26.01 -2.62 12.14
C GLY A 73 27.42 -3.20 12.31
N SER A 74 27.52 -4.49 12.67
CA SER A 74 28.81 -5.19 12.78
C SER A 74 29.47 -5.45 11.42
N ASP A 75 28.68 -5.70 10.38
CA ASP A 75 29.21 -5.90 9.02
C ASP A 75 29.65 -4.57 8.40
N LEU A 76 28.88 -3.51 8.53
CA LEU A 76 29.22 -2.16 8.05
C LEU A 76 30.47 -1.58 8.72
N ALA A 77 30.76 -1.98 9.97
CA ALA A 77 32.01 -1.61 10.63
C ALA A 77 33.26 -2.25 9.97
N LYS A 78 33.09 -3.40 9.31
CA LYS A 78 34.16 -4.12 8.58
C LYS A 78 34.17 -3.81 7.09
N ASN A 79 33.00 -3.66 6.52
CA ASN A 79 32.71 -3.46 5.10
C ASN A 79 31.89 -2.17 4.91
N PRO A 80 32.47 -0.98 5.10
CA PRO A 80 31.72 0.28 5.13
C PRO A 80 31.00 0.55 3.81
N ALA A 81 29.88 1.26 3.91
CA ALA A 81 29.16 1.85 2.80
C ALA A 81 29.16 3.37 2.93
N ASP A 82 29.10 4.08 1.81
CA ASP A 82 29.05 5.54 1.82
C ASP A 82 27.73 6.07 2.38
N ARG A 83 26.63 5.33 2.16
CA ARG A 83 25.29 5.66 2.69
C ARG A 83 24.50 4.39 2.98
N VAL A 84 23.70 4.45 4.04
CA VAL A 84 22.80 3.38 4.48
C VAL A 84 21.33 3.84 4.35
N VAL A 85 20.59 3.21 3.47
CA VAL A 85 19.19 3.53 3.17
C VAL A 85 18.27 2.44 3.71
N GLY A 86 17.35 2.78 4.60
CA GLY A 86 16.40 1.83 5.18
C GLY A 86 15.01 1.89 4.55
N PHE A 87 14.46 0.74 4.26
CA PHE A 87 13.04 0.54 3.89
C PHE A 87 12.20 0.01 5.05
N ASN A 88 12.84 -0.25 6.17
CA ASN A 88 12.21 -0.52 7.46
C ASN A 88 12.90 0.33 8.54
N LYS A 89 12.14 0.77 9.54
CA LYS A 89 12.67 1.55 10.66
C LYS A 89 13.72 0.74 11.41
N MET A 90 14.93 1.28 11.54
CA MET A 90 16.02 0.68 12.32
C MET A 90 17.07 1.75 12.67
N PRO A 91 17.87 1.57 13.73
CA PRO A 91 18.97 2.47 14.03
C PRO A 91 20.08 2.38 12.97
N GLY A 92 20.87 3.47 12.83
CA GLY A 92 22.05 3.51 11.97
C GLY A 92 21.77 3.79 10.49
N LEU A 93 20.63 4.41 10.17
CA LEU A 93 20.28 4.83 8.81
C LEU A 93 20.73 6.26 8.56
N ASP A 94 21.32 6.52 7.39
CA ASP A 94 21.49 7.87 6.85
C ASP A 94 20.20 8.38 6.24
N VAL A 95 19.46 7.49 5.53
CA VAL A 95 18.21 7.81 4.86
C VAL A 95 17.15 6.74 5.20
N TYR A 96 15.94 7.18 5.49
CA TYR A 96 14.79 6.29 5.70
C TYR A 96 13.68 6.59 4.68
N PHE A 97 13.26 5.55 3.93
CA PHE A 97 12.09 5.61 3.07
C PHE A 97 10.83 5.34 3.91
N ALA A 98 10.06 6.39 4.18
CA ALA A 98 8.97 6.37 5.17
C ALA A 98 7.65 5.81 4.59
N ALA A 99 7.66 4.53 4.23
CA ALA A 99 6.47 3.82 3.74
C ALA A 99 5.50 3.45 4.87
N ASP A 100 6.00 3.23 6.08
CA ASP A 100 5.18 2.83 7.22
C ASP A 100 4.61 4.05 7.96
N PRO A 101 3.33 4.00 8.41
CA PRO A 101 2.75 5.06 9.22
C PRO A 101 3.45 5.19 10.59
N CYS A 102 3.15 6.28 11.29
CA CYS A 102 3.65 6.52 12.64
C CYS A 102 3.18 5.42 13.60
N TYR A 103 4.14 4.64 14.11
CA TYR A 103 3.85 3.51 15.00
C TYR A 103 3.33 3.97 16.37
N GLU A 104 3.88 5.04 16.92
CA GLU A 104 3.46 5.57 18.23
C GLU A 104 1.99 5.99 18.20
N ASP A 105 1.52 6.60 17.12
CA ASP A 105 0.13 6.98 16.95
C ASP A 105 -0.80 5.75 16.90
N GLN A 106 -0.45 4.74 16.13
CA GLN A 106 -1.18 3.48 16.09
C GLN A 106 -1.15 2.73 17.43
N ALA A 107 -0.01 2.78 18.13
CA ALA A 107 0.14 2.13 19.43
C ALA A 107 -0.78 2.76 20.48
N ARG A 108 -0.95 4.08 20.47
CA ARG A 108 -1.87 4.78 21.38
C ARG A 108 -3.32 4.34 21.19
N THR A 109 -3.77 4.18 19.97
CA THR A 109 -5.10 3.62 19.69
C THR A 109 -5.25 2.18 20.25
N ARG A 110 -4.18 1.38 20.18
CA ARG A 110 -4.19 0.03 20.79
C ARG A 110 -4.19 0.07 22.31
N MET A 111 -3.53 1.07 22.91
CA MET A 111 -3.50 1.24 24.38
C MET A 111 -4.88 1.60 24.95
N LEU A 112 -5.76 2.24 24.18
CA LEU A 112 -7.15 2.46 24.60
C LEU A 112 -7.91 1.14 24.85
N ARG A 113 -7.54 0.08 24.10
CA ARG A 113 -8.13 -1.26 24.24
C ARG A 113 -7.34 -2.18 25.18
N ASN A 114 -6.04 -1.94 25.35
CA ASN A 114 -5.14 -2.71 26.23
C ASN A 114 -4.08 -1.79 26.85
N PRO A 115 -4.31 -1.29 28.06
CA PRO A 115 -3.38 -0.39 28.76
C PRO A 115 -1.96 -0.98 28.95
N PHE A 116 -1.85 -2.32 29.04
CA PHE A 116 -0.57 -3.01 29.21
C PHE A 116 0.21 -3.18 27.87
N TYR A 117 -0.31 -2.70 26.75
CA TYR A 117 0.35 -2.84 25.46
C TYR A 117 1.78 -2.28 25.45
N ARG A 118 2.04 -1.19 26.22
CA ARG A 118 3.39 -0.60 26.38
C ARG A 118 4.43 -1.56 26.96
N MET A 119 4.00 -2.55 27.74
CA MET A 119 4.88 -3.53 28.39
C MET A 119 5.28 -4.67 27.42
N THR A 120 4.65 -4.78 26.28
CA THR A 120 4.95 -5.84 25.31
C THR A 120 6.32 -5.64 24.66
N ALA A 121 7.01 -6.75 24.39
CA ALA A 121 8.26 -6.73 23.63
C ALA A 121 8.07 -6.11 22.23
N ARG A 122 6.87 -6.27 21.64
CA ARG A 122 6.49 -5.66 20.37
C ARG A 122 6.52 -4.13 20.46
N TYR A 123 5.83 -3.54 21.43
CA TYR A 123 5.81 -2.09 21.59
C TYR A 123 7.21 -1.54 21.82
N ARG A 124 7.94 -2.11 22.78
CA ARG A 124 9.31 -1.66 23.12
C ARG A 124 10.24 -1.66 21.92
N HIS A 125 10.19 -2.71 21.11
CA HIS A 125 11.03 -2.82 19.92
C HIS A 125 10.67 -1.75 18.86
N PHE A 126 9.42 -1.71 18.42
CA PHE A 126 9.03 -0.83 17.32
C PHE A 126 9.04 0.65 17.71
N SER A 127 8.70 0.99 18.95
CA SER A 127 8.83 2.36 19.47
C SER A 127 10.29 2.81 19.55
N ALA A 128 11.20 1.92 19.98
CA ALA A 128 12.63 2.22 20.02
C ALA A 128 13.20 2.43 18.60
N TYR A 129 12.79 1.62 17.64
CA TYR A 129 13.25 1.70 16.24
C TYR A 129 12.69 2.94 15.54
N GLU A 130 11.45 3.29 15.79
CA GLU A 130 10.88 4.53 15.29
C GLU A 130 11.58 5.75 15.90
N ARG A 131 11.81 5.74 17.20
CA ARG A 131 12.57 6.79 17.89
C ARG A 131 14.00 6.94 17.34
N ALA A 132 14.68 5.86 17.03
CA ALA A 132 16.03 5.89 16.47
C ALA A 132 16.11 6.61 15.12
N VAL A 133 15.03 6.55 14.33
CA VAL A 133 14.94 7.23 13.04
C VAL A 133 14.48 8.68 13.19
N PHE A 134 13.44 8.95 14.00
CA PHE A 134 12.71 10.21 13.98
C PHE A 134 13.07 11.19 15.09
N ALA A 135 13.61 10.74 16.24
CA ALA A 135 13.86 11.64 17.36
C ALA A 135 14.95 12.68 17.03
N ALA A 136 14.80 13.89 17.55
CA ALA A 136 15.86 14.87 17.66
C ALA A 136 16.85 14.45 18.78
N PRO A 137 18.18 14.64 18.62
CA PRO A 137 18.91 15.32 17.55
C PRO A 137 19.38 14.41 16.39
N GLY A 138 18.65 13.33 16.05
CA GLY A 138 19.02 12.41 14.98
C GLY A 138 19.26 13.11 13.63
N GLN A 139 20.06 12.49 12.77
CA GLN A 139 20.47 13.02 11.46
C GLN A 139 19.90 12.25 10.27
N THR A 140 19.10 11.21 10.49
CA THR A 140 18.50 10.42 9.42
C THR A 140 17.60 11.31 8.55
N GLU A 141 17.90 11.40 7.26
CA GLU A 141 17.03 12.06 6.27
C GLU A 141 15.80 11.20 5.98
N ILE A 142 14.63 11.80 5.89
CA ILE A 142 13.35 11.08 5.81
C ILE A 142 12.69 11.35 4.47
N LEU A 143 12.68 10.35 3.60
CA LEU A 143 11.96 10.38 2.33
C LEU A 143 10.49 10.04 2.59
N LEU A 144 9.67 11.06 2.69
CA LEU A 144 8.26 10.94 3.07
C LEU A 144 7.40 10.72 1.82
N ILE A 145 6.57 9.69 1.82
CA ILE A 145 5.66 9.40 0.70
C ILE A 145 4.20 9.77 1.00
N SER A 146 3.90 10.15 2.24
CA SER A 146 2.57 10.61 2.65
C SER A 146 2.68 11.86 3.53
N PRO A 147 2.16 13.01 3.10
CA PRO A 147 2.22 14.25 3.88
C PRO A 147 1.48 14.15 5.21
N ARG A 148 0.48 13.26 5.33
CA ARG A 148 -0.30 13.03 6.56
C ARG A 148 0.54 12.52 7.73
N GLN A 149 1.68 11.90 7.47
CA GLN A 149 2.53 11.31 8.51
C GLN A 149 3.45 12.34 9.17
N LYS A 150 3.82 13.41 8.47
CA LYS A 150 4.76 14.43 8.95
C LYS A 150 4.34 15.05 10.30
N PRO A 151 3.10 15.55 10.48
CA PRO A 151 2.67 16.12 11.74
C PRO A 151 2.72 15.13 12.91
N LEU A 152 2.51 13.84 12.65
CA LEU A 152 2.56 12.81 13.67
C LEU A 152 4.00 12.57 14.16
N PHE A 153 4.97 12.48 13.24
CA PHE A 153 6.37 12.36 13.61
C PHE A 153 6.91 13.59 14.34
N GLN A 154 6.50 14.79 13.91
CA GLN A 154 6.82 16.02 14.63
C GLN A 154 6.23 16.03 16.03
N LYS A 155 4.96 15.66 16.19
CA LYS A 155 4.25 15.60 17.47
C LYS A 155 4.90 14.65 18.49
N TYR A 156 5.29 13.45 18.02
CA TYR A 156 5.75 12.40 18.96
C TYR A 156 7.27 12.38 19.16
N TYR A 157 8.04 12.91 18.21
CA TYR A 157 9.51 12.80 18.23
C TYR A 157 10.24 14.14 18.12
N GLY A 158 9.52 15.24 17.90
CA GLY A 158 10.13 16.56 17.71
C GLY A 158 11.01 16.62 16.46
N THR A 159 10.72 15.80 15.45
CA THR A 159 11.52 15.69 14.21
C THR A 159 11.57 17.05 13.51
N PRO A 160 12.76 17.62 13.27
CA PRO A 160 12.91 18.90 12.57
C PRO A 160 12.36 18.83 11.14
N ASP A 161 11.76 19.93 10.69
CA ASP A 161 11.16 20.04 9.35
C ASP A 161 12.16 19.77 8.22
N ALA A 162 13.39 20.28 8.39
CA ALA A 162 14.47 20.14 7.41
C ALA A 162 14.88 18.69 7.10
N ARG A 163 14.54 17.72 7.97
CA ARG A 163 14.82 16.30 7.72
C ARG A 163 13.78 15.60 6.86
N PHE A 164 12.65 16.25 6.56
CA PHE A 164 11.59 15.65 5.76
C PHE A 164 11.69 16.09 4.30
N HIS A 165 11.77 15.14 3.40
CA HIS A 165 11.74 15.32 1.95
C HIS A 165 10.52 14.59 1.39
N LEU A 166 9.50 15.36 1.00
CA LEU A 166 8.30 14.78 0.38
C LEU A 166 8.64 14.31 -1.03
N LEU A 167 8.46 13.02 -1.27
CA LEU A 167 8.57 12.44 -2.60
C LEU A 167 7.22 12.49 -3.29
N PRO A 168 7.15 12.97 -4.54
CA PRO A 168 5.94 12.86 -5.32
C PRO A 168 5.62 11.40 -5.61
N PRO A 169 4.33 11.02 -5.72
CA PRO A 169 3.94 9.67 -6.08
C PRO A 169 4.48 9.32 -7.48
N GLY A 170 5.09 8.15 -7.60
CA GLY A 170 5.53 7.62 -8.90
C GLY A 170 4.65 6.46 -9.31
N ILE A 171 4.04 6.56 -10.50
CA ILE A 171 3.23 5.49 -11.10
C ILE A 171 4.02 4.86 -12.25
N ALA A 172 4.01 3.53 -12.31
CA ALA A 172 4.64 2.79 -13.39
C ALA A 172 3.92 3.07 -14.73
N GLN A 173 4.69 3.15 -15.80
CA GLN A 173 4.13 3.54 -17.11
C GLN A 173 3.12 2.52 -17.65
N ASP A 174 3.28 1.25 -17.31
CA ASP A 174 2.36 0.16 -17.67
C ASP A 174 0.96 0.30 -17.03
N ARG A 175 0.77 1.28 -16.12
CA ARG A 175 -0.53 1.61 -15.53
C ARG A 175 -1.34 2.61 -16.37
N ARG A 176 -0.70 3.33 -17.27
CA ARG A 176 -1.43 4.26 -18.15
C ARG A 176 -2.23 3.48 -19.20
N ALA A 177 -3.43 3.97 -19.48
CA ALA A 177 -4.23 3.41 -20.57
C ALA A 177 -3.47 3.54 -21.91
N PRO A 178 -3.14 2.43 -22.59
CA PRO A 178 -2.53 2.46 -23.91
C PRO A 178 -3.59 2.77 -24.98
N ALA A 179 -3.16 2.98 -26.21
CA ALA A 179 -4.09 3.21 -27.33
C ALA A 179 -5.05 2.03 -27.55
N GLU A 180 -4.60 0.81 -27.23
CA GLU A 180 -5.34 -0.44 -27.35
C GLU A 180 -6.27 -0.71 -26.14
N ALA A 181 -6.40 0.20 -25.20
CA ALA A 181 -7.21 0.02 -23.98
C ALA A 181 -8.65 -0.47 -24.26
N PRO A 182 -9.38 0.03 -25.28
CA PRO A 182 -10.72 -0.50 -25.61
C PRO A 182 -10.72 -1.98 -25.99
N ALA A 183 -9.73 -2.43 -26.75
CA ALA A 183 -9.60 -3.84 -27.15
C ALA A 183 -9.24 -4.73 -25.95
N ILE A 184 -8.29 -4.28 -25.10
CA ILE A 184 -7.92 -4.97 -23.86
C ILE A 184 -9.12 -5.10 -22.93
N ARG A 185 -9.93 -4.04 -22.82
CA ARG A 185 -11.16 -4.05 -22.01
C ARG A 185 -12.17 -5.07 -22.58
N ALA A 186 -12.38 -5.10 -23.88
CA ALA A 186 -13.31 -6.03 -24.51
C ALA A 186 -12.90 -7.49 -24.26
N GLU A 187 -11.64 -7.83 -24.50
CA GLU A 187 -11.07 -9.15 -24.26
C GLU A 187 -11.18 -9.56 -22.79
N PHE A 188 -10.86 -8.63 -21.87
CA PHE A 188 -10.98 -8.87 -20.44
C PHE A 188 -12.43 -9.16 -20.02
N ARG A 189 -13.39 -8.39 -20.54
CA ARG A 189 -14.81 -8.57 -20.19
C ARG A 189 -15.36 -9.90 -20.73
N ASP A 190 -14.89 -10.33 -21.89
CA ASP A 190 -15.23 -11.65 -22.46
C ASP A 190 -14.65 -12.79 -21.58
N GLU A 191 -13.37 -12.72 -21.21
CA GLU A 191 -12.71 -13.70 -20.34
C GLU A 191 -13.45 -13.90 -19.01
N PHE A 192 -13.97 -12.80 -18.43
CA PHE A 192 -14.70 -12.83 -17.16
C PHE A 192 -16.23 -12.99 -17.33
N ALA A 193 -16.70 -13.29 -18.55
CA ALA A 193 -18.12 -13.43 -18.89
C ALA A 193 -18.99 -12.26 -18.36
N LEU A 194 -18.49 -11.02 -18.56
CA LEU A 194 -19.20 -9.80 -18.21
C LEU A 194 -20.02 -9.34 -19.40
N GLN A 195 -21.32 -9.14 -19.19
CA GLN A 195 -22.22 -8.57 -20.20
C GLN A 195 -21.99 -7.06 -20.34
N GLU A 196 -22.52 -6.44 -21.40
CA GLU A 196 -22.35 -5.01 -21.64
C GLU A 196 -22.90 -4.16 -20.49
N GLU A 197 -24.02 -4.56 -19.90
CA GLU A 197 -24.67 -3.87 -18.78
C GLU A 197 -24.02 -4.15 -17.42
N ASP A 198 -23.16 -5.17 -17.30
CA ASP A 198 -22.51 -5.52 -16.04
C ASP A 198 -21.55 -4.42 -15.61
N LEU A 199 -21.55 -4.14 -14.31
CA LEU A 199 -20.68 -3.18 -13.66
C LEU A 199 -19.66 -3.90 -12.79
N LEU A 200 -18.39 -3.79 -13.14
CA LEU A 200 -17.29 -4.42 -12.40
C LEU A 200 -16.66 -3.46 -11.39
N LEU A 201 -16.87 -3.76 -10.12
CA LEU A 201 -16.13 -3.14 -9.03
C LEU A 201 -14.80 -3.87 -8.84
N LEU A 202 -13.72 -3.12 -8.69
CA LEU A 202 -12.39 -3.67 -8.50
C LEU A 202 -11.81 -3.21 -7.16
N GLN A 203 -11.27 -4.12 -6.37
CA GLN A 203 -10.51 -3.81 -5.16
C GLN A 203 -9.15 -4.51 -5.20
N ILE A 204 -8.06 -3.76 -5.06
CA ILE A 204 -6.69 -4.29 -5.16
C ILE A 204 -5.91 -3.99 -3.90
N GLY A 205 -5.24 -5.01 -3.37
CA GLY A 205 -4.28 -4.90 -2.26
C GLY A 205 -4.44 -6.00 -1.23
N SER A 206 -3.30 -6.52 -0.76
CA SER A 206 -3.24 -7.48 0.35
C SER A 206 -3.62 -6.83 1.68
N GLY A 207 -4.02 -7.64 2.67
CA GLY A 207 -4.58 -7.14 3.93
C GLY A 207 -6.04 -6.74 3.77
N PHE A 208 -6.88 -7.63 3.23
CA PHE A 208 -8.28 -7.37 2.89
C PHE A 208 -9.07 -6.66 4.00
N LYS A 209 -8.83 -7.02 5.27
CA LYS A 209 -9.48 -6.34 6.40
C LYS A 209 -9.05 -4.87 6.50
N THR A 210 -7.76 -4.60 6.37
CA THR A 210 -7.21 -3.23 6.45
C THR A 210 -7.68 -2.37 5.28
N LYS A 211 -7.82 -2.99 4.09
CA LYS A 211 -8.31 -2.33 2.87
C LYS A 211 -9.84 -2.24 2.80
N GLY A 212 -10.55 -2.74 3.81
CA GLY A 212 -12.00 -2.57 3.96
C GLY A 212 -12.84 -3.44 3.03
N LEU A 213 -12.38 -4.66 2.68
CA LEU A 213 -13.18 -5.56 1.83
C LEU A 213 -14.56 -5.85 2.45
N ASP A 214 -14.65 -5.97 3.77
CA ASP A 214 -15.93 -6.09 4.48
C ASP A 214 -16.86 -4.89 4.29
N ARG A 215 -16.31 -3.67 4.14
CA ARG A 215 -17.06 -2.46 3.82
C ARG A 215 -17.56 -2.48 2.38
N SER A 216 -16.71 -2.91 1.44
CA SER A 216 -17.09 -3.08 0.03
C SER A 216 -18.22 -4.11 -0.14
N LEU A 217 -18.13 -5.25 0.57
CA LEU A 217 -19.19 -6.27 0.55
C LEU A 217 -20.52 -5.73 1.08
N LYS A 218 -20.51 -4.96 2.17
CA LYS A 218 -21.73 -4.32 2.71
C LYS A 218 -22.31 -3.30 1.73
N ALA A 219 -21.48 -2.46 1.12
CA ALA A 219 -21.92 -1.47 0.15
C ALA A 219 -22.53 -2.15 -1.10
N LEU A 220 -21.92 -3.22 -1.61
CA LEU A 220 -22.50 -4.01 -2.71
C LEU A 220 -23.84 -4.64 -2.32
N ALA A 221 -23.98 -5.15 -1.10
CA ALA A 221 -25.23 -5.72 -0.59
C ALA A 221 -26.34 -4.67 -0.43
N ALA A 222 -25.97 -3.43 -0.09
CA ALA A 222 -26.89 -2.31 0.11
C ALA A 222 -27.41 -1.69 -1.19
N LEU A 223 -26.85 -2.03 -2.36
CA LEU A 223 -27.33 -1.53 -3.64
C LEU A 223 -28.80 -1.89 -3.90
N PRO A 224 -29.56 -1.02 -4.56
CA PRO A 224 -30.90 -1.34 -5.07
C PRO A 224 -30.87 -2.66 -5.88
N PRO A 225 -31.92 -3.51 -5.79
CA PRO A 225 -31.92 -4.84 -6.40
C PRO A 225 -31.52 -4.88 -7.88
N VAL A 226 -32.02 -3.93 -8.68
CA VAL A 226 -31.72 -3.83 -10.11
C VAL A 226 -30.22 -3.54 -10.32
N LEU A 227 -29.67 -2.58 -9.61
CA LEU A 227 -28.26 -2.18 -9.73
C LEU A 227 -27.34 -3.30 -9.20
N ARG A 228 -27.68 -3.88 -8.02
CA ARG A 228 -26.99 -5.02 -7.45
C ARG A 228 -26.97 -6.23 -8.40
N GLY A 229 -28.06 -6.43 -9.15
CA GLY A 229 -28.18 -7.49 -10.15
C GLY A 229 -27.14 -7.42 -11.27
N ARG A 230 -26.65 -6.24 -11.58
CA ARG A 230 -25.66 -5.95 -12.62
C ARG A 230 -24.23 -5.84 -12.08
N CYS A 231 -24.06 -5.68 -10.76
CA CYS A 231 -22.75 -5.45 -10.18
C CYS A 231 -22.03 -6.75 -9.84
N ARG A 232 -20.73 -6.80 -10.13
CA ARG A 232 -19.79 -7.81 -9.68
C ARG A 232 -18.61 -7.14 -8.97
N LEU A 233 -17.98 -7.84 -8.02
CA LEU A 233 -16.79 -7.38 -7.31
C LEU A 233 -15.66 -8.38 -7.52
N ILE A 234 -14.53 -7.90 -8.01
CA ILE A 234 -13.27 -8.66 -8.01
C ILE A 234 -12.32 -8.01 -6.99
N ALA A 235 -11.91 -8.79 -5.98
CA ALA A 235 -10.87 -8.40 -5.03
C ALA A 235 -9.57 -9.16 -5.34
N ILE A 236 -8.43 -8.46 -5.37
CA ILE A 236 -7.12 -9.05 -5.71
C ILE A 236 -6.12 -8.79 -4.60
N GLY A 237 -5.49 -9.85 -4.06
CA GLY A 237 -4.44 -9.72 -3.06
C GLY A 237 -4.04 -11.06 -2.44
N ASP A 238 -2.89 -11.08 -1.78
CA ASP A 238 -2.37 -12.26 -1.07
C ASP A 238 -2.78 -12.21 0.41
N ASP A 239 -4.02 -12.68 0.68
CA ASP A 239 -4.57 -12.79 2.03
C ASP A 239 -5.53 -13.98 2.11
N ASP A 240 -5.95 -14.36 3.32
CA ASP A 240 -6.94 -15.42 3.51
C ASP A 240 -8.34 -14.94 3.09
N ALA A 241 -8.83 -15.47 1.98
CA ALA A 241 -10.13 -15.12 1.42
C ALA A 241 -11.33 -15.75 2.16
N ARG A 242 -11.12 -16.78 2.99
CA ARG A 242 -12.21 -17.62 3.56
C ARG A 242 -13.22 -16.81 4.36
N LEU A 243 -12.75 -15.89 5.18
CA LEU A 243 -13.61 -15.02 5.98
C LEU A 243 -14.53 -14.18 5.08
N PHE A 244 -13.98 -13.56 4.06
CA PHE A 244 -14.70 -12.63 3.18
C PHE A 244 -15.64 -13.34 2.22
N LEU A 245 -15.27 -14.54 1.73
CA LEU A 245 -16.18 -15.41 0.98
C LEU A 245 -17.35 -15.89 1.85
N GLY A 246 -17.11 -16.14 3.14
CA GLY A 246 -18.17 -16.43 4.11
C GLY A 246 -19.12 -15.24 4.30
N GLN A 247 -18.58 -14.03 4.41
CA GLN A 247 -19.37 -12.80 4.51
C GLN A 247 -20.17 -12.54 3.22
N ALA A 248 -19.56 -12.72 2.05
CA ALA A 248 -20.25 -12.57 0.76
C ALA A 248 -21.45 -13.52 0.65
N ARG A 249 -21.28 -14.80 1.06
CA ARG A 249 -22.39 -15.78 1.11
C ARG A 249 -23.51 -15.34 2.05
N ALA A 250 -23.16 -14.90 3.27
CA ALA A 250 -24.12 -14.41 4.24
C ALA A 250 -24.92 -13.18 3.78
N LEU A 251 -24.34 -12.38 2.88
CA LEU A 251 -24.98 -11.21 2.26
C LEU A 251 -25.70 -11.52 0.95
N GLY A 252 -25.77 -12.79 0.52
CA GLY A 252 -26.39 -13.18 -0.74
C GLY A 252 -25.61 -12.78 -1.99
N LEU A 253 -24.28 -12.64 -1.87
CA LEU A 253 -23.39 -12.15 -2.94
C LEU A 253 -22.45 -13.24 -3.48
N ALA A 254 -22.69 -14.53 -3.19
CA ALA A 254 -21.76 -15.62 -3.51
C ALA A 254 -21.34 -15.64 -4.98
N GLU A 255 -22.30 -15.46 -5.91
CA GLU A 255 -22.08 -15.51 -7.36
C GLU A 255 -21.57 -14.18 -7.94
N ARG A 256 -21.46 -13.14 -7.11
CA ARG A 256 -21.10 -11.77 -7.54
C ARG A 256 -19.76 -11.32 -7.05
N VAL A 257 -19.09 -12.12 -6.22
CA VAL A 257 -17.80 -11.76 -5.59
C VAL A 257 -16.77 -12.81 -5.93
N SER A 258 -15.68 -12.37 -6.56
CA SER A 258 -14.50 -13.18 -6.81
C SER A 258 -13.32 -12.63 -6.05
N ILE A 259 -12.58 -13.48 -5.36
CA ILE A 259 -11.35 -13.10 -4.65
C ILE A 259 -10.18 -13.84 -5.27
N LEU A 260 -9.28 -13.11 -5.91
CA LEU A 260 -8.12 -13.62 -6.62
C LEU A 260 -6.84 -13.38 -5.81
N ARG A 261 -5.86 -14.26 -6.01
CA ARG A 261 -4.51 -14.05 -5.46
C ARG A 261 -3.81 -12.88 -6.15
N GLY A 262 -2.70 -12.42 -5.56
CA GLY A 262 -1.82 -11.41 -6.16
C GLY A 262 -1.42 -11.78 -7.59
N ARG A 263 -1.47 -10.81 -8.50
CA ARG A 263 -1.28 -10.97 -9.94
C ARG A 263 -0.30 -9.94 -10.48
N SER A 264 0.33 -10.26 -11.59
CA SER A 264 1.22 -9.34 -12.33
C SER A 264 0.48 -8.52 -13.40
N ASP A 265 -0.67 -9.02 -13.90
CA ASP A 265 -1.47 -8.42 -14.96
C ASP A 265 -2.52 -7.40 -14.48
N ILE A 266 -2.25 -6.73 -13.37
CA ILE A 266 -3.11 -5.68 -12.80
C ILE A 266 -3.57 -4.62 -13.82
N PRO A 267 -2.74 -4.17 -14.80
CA PRO A 267 -3.20 -3.22 -15.80
C PRO A 267 -4.47 -3.66 -16.54
N ARG A 268 -4.60 -4.94 -16.88
CA ARG A 268 -5.81 -5.46 -17.55
C ARG A 268 -7.06 -5.32 -16.68
N PHE A 269 -6.93 -5.54 -15.37
CA PHE A 269 -8.03 -5.38 -14.41
C PHE A 269 -8.46 -3.93 -14.28
N LEU A 270 -7.49 -2.99 -14.24
CA LEU A 270 -7.78 -1.56 -14.19
C LEU A 270 -8.54 -1.10 -15.43
N LEU A 271 -8.17 -1.58 -16.63
CA LEU A 271 -8.84 -1.25 -17.88
C LEU A 271 -10.19 -1.96 -18.04
N GLY A 272 -10.35 -3.16 -17.48
CA GLY A 272 -11.57 -3.98 -17.57
C GLY A 272 -12.68 -3.55 -16.62
N ALA A 273 -12.35 -2.90 -15.52
CA ALA A 273 -13.27 -2.49 -14.48
C ALA A 273 -14.04 -1.19 -14.82
N ASP A 274 -15.09 -0.91 -14.02
CA ASP A 274 -15.91 0.29 -14.12
C ASP A 274 -15.70 1.25 -12.94
N LEU A 275 -15.21 0.73 -11.80
CA LEU A 275 -14.95 1.50 -10.58
C LEU A 275 -13.91 0.80 -9.71
N LEU A 276 -12.89 1.53 -9.25
CA LEU A 276 -12.07 1.09 -8.12
C LEU A 276 -12.76 1.46 -6.81
N ILE A 277 -13.04 0.46 -5.96
CA ILE A 277 -13.56 0.67 -4.60
C ILE A 277 -12.47 0.34 -3.57
N HIS A 278 -12.10 1.32 -2.71
CA HIS A 278 -11.00 1.16 -1.75
C HIS A 278 -11.32 1.80 -0.38
N PRO A 279 -12.30 1.27 0.38
CA PRO A 279 -12.78 1.88 1.62
C PRO A 279 -11.92 1.46 2.82
N ALA A 280 -10.62 1.74 2.76
CA ALA A 280 -9.64 1.31 3.75
C ALA A 280 -9.96 1.80 5.16
N TYR A 281 -9.57 1.00 6.17
CA TYR A 281 -9.51 1.42 7.58
C TYR A 281 -8.23 2.20 7.87
N HIS A 282 -7.13 1.79 7.22
CA HIS A 282 -5.81 2.43 7.32
C HIS A 282 -5.06 2.26 6.01
N GLU A 283 -4.58 3.37 5.46
CA GLU A 283 -3.77 3.37 4.25
C GLU A 283 -2.78 4.53 4.30
N ASN A 284 -1.48 4.24 4.23
CA ASN A 284 -0.48 5.30 4.29
C ASN A 284 -0.45 6.15 3.02
N THR A 285 -0.54 5.51 1.88
CA THR A 285 -0.54 6.14 0.56
C THR A 285 -1.79 5.78 -0.25
N GLY A 286 -1.94 4.53 -0.65
CA GLY A 286 -2.96 4.08 -1.58
C GLY A 286 -2.53 4.31 -3.03
N THR A 287 -1.33 3.84 -3.40
CA THR A 287 -0.80 3.97 -4.77
C THR A 287 -1.78 3.44 -5.82
N VAL A 288 -2.56 2.41 -5.50
CA VAL A 288 -3.58 1.85 -6.37
C VAL A 288 -4.66 2.87 -6.78
N LEU A 289 -4.93 3.89 -5.95
CA LEU A 289 -5.87 4.97 -6.30
C LEU A 289 -5.35 5.74 -7.52
N LEU A 290 -4.07 6.07 -7.52
CA LEU A 290 -3.44 6.79 -8.64
C LEU A 290 -3.20 5.87 -9.84
N GLU A 291 -2.93 4.57 -9.61
CA GLU A 291 -2.88 3.59 -10.70
C GLU A 291 -4.23 3.52 -11.43
N ALA A 292 -5.35 3.58 -10.70
CA ALA A 292 -6.70 3.64 -11.30
C ALA A 292 -6.92 4.92 -12.09
N VAL A 293 -6.58 6.08 -11.52
CA VAL A 293 -6.76 7.38 -12.21
C VAL A 293 -5.99 7.43 -13.53
N VAL A 294 -4.72 7.00 -13.55
CA VAL A 294 -3.93 7.01 -14.80
C VAL A 294 -4.37 5.96 -15.83
N ALA A 295 -5.15 4.96 -15.39
CA ALA A 295 -5.81 3.99 -16.25
C ALA A 295 -7.20 4.46 -16.75
N GLY A 296 -7.66 5.65 -16.33
CA GLY A 296 -9.01 6.14 -16.64
C GLY A 296 -10.12 5.44 -15.84
N LEU A 297 -9.82 4.88 -14.65
CA LEU A 297 -10.79 4.17 -13.83
C LEU A 297 -11.23 5.07 -12.66
N PRO A 298 -12.53 5.42 -12.53
CA PRO A 298 -13.06 6.19 -11.41
C PRO A 298 -12.79 5.52 -10.06
N VAL A 299 -12.64 6.32 -9.00
CA VAL A 299 -12.23 5.85 -7.67
C VAL A 299 -13.23 6.22 -6.59
N LEU A 300 -13.68 5.23 -5.82
CA LEU A 300 -14.40 5.44 -4.55
C LEU A 300 -13.49 5.00 -3.40
N THR A 301 -13.07 5.95 -2.57
CA THR A 301 -12.13 5.69 -1.47
C THR A 301 -12.52 6.40 -0.19
N THR A 302 -11.74 6.22 0.88
CA THR A 302 -11.90 6.90 2.18
C THR A 302 -10.81 7.93 2.40
N ALA A 303 -11.12 9.00 3.12
CA ALA A 303 -10.18 10.07 3.45
C ALA A 303 -8.98 9.63 4.29
N VAL A 304 -8.99 8.42 4.88
CA VAL A 304 -7.83 7.85 5.58
C VAL A 304 -6.68 7.50 4.64
N CYS A 305 -6.94 7.32 3.34
CA CYS A 305 -5.91 7.05 2.35
C CYS A 305 -5.04 8.29 2.11
N GLY A 306 -3.72 8.13 2.18
CA GLY A 306 -2.80 9.26 2.05
C GLY A 306 -2.91 10.00 0.71
N TYR A 307 -3.29 9.30 -0.35
CA TYR A 307 -3.48 9.87 -1.69
C TYR A 307 -4.94 10.18 -2.05
N ALA A 308 -5.88 10.11 -1.10
CA ALA A 308 -7.27 10.42 -1.35
C ALA A 308 -7.48 11.87 -1.84
N HIS A 309 -6.63 12.81 -1.41
CA HIS A 309 -6.70 14.20 -1.85
C HIS A 309 -6.49 14.36 -3.37
N TYR A 310 -5.62 13.55 -3.99
CA TYR A 310 -5.44 13.57 -5.46
C TYR A 310 -6.71 13.16 -6.21
N ILE A 311 -7.53 12.26 -5.62
CA ILE A 311 -8.80 11.86 -6.24
C ILE A 311 -9.78 13.02 -6.26
N ALA A 312 -9.87 13.78 -5.16
CA ALA A 312 -10.72 14.96 -5.06
C ALA A 312 -10.21 16.11 -5.94
N GLU A 313 -8.90 16.38 -5.93
CA GLU A 313 -8.27 17.45 -6.72
C GLU A 313 -8.38 17.21 -8.23
N ALA A 314 -8.29 15.95 -8.68
CA ALA A 314 -8.41 15.57 -10.08
C ALA A 314 -9.87 15.39 -10.55
N ASP A 315 -10.88 15.55 -9.67
CA ASP A 315 -12.28 15.16 -9.93
C ASP A 315 -12.36 13.75 -10.56
N ALA A 316 -11.62 12.78 -9.98
CA ALA A 316 -11.50 11.42 -10.51
C ALA A 316 -12.36 10.40 -9.72
N GLY A 317 -13.31 10.86 -8.94
CA GLY A 317 -14.19 10.02 -8.13
C GLY A 317 -14.63 10.66 -6.83
N LEU A 318 -15.06 9.83 -5.85
CA LEU A 318 -15.59 10.29 -4.57
C LEU A 318 -14.76 9.79 -3.39
N VAL A 319 -14.65 10.65 -2.36
CA VAL A 319 -13.90 10.38 -1.13
C VAL A 319 -14.83 10.42 0.08
N VAL A 320 -15.04 9.28 0.71
CA VAL A 320 -15.84 9.19 1.95
C VAL A 320 -15.07 9.89 3.09
N PRO A 321 -15.68 10.88 3.77
CA PRO A 321 -15.03 11.68 4.79
C PRO A 321 -14.72 10.89 6.08
N GLU A 322 -13.94 11.48 6.97
CA GLU A 322 -13.77 11.04 8.37
C GLU A 322 -14.70 11.88 9.29
N PRO A 323 -15.33 11.28 10.31
CA PRO A 323 -15.32 9.84 10.62
C PRO A 323 -16.07 9.00 9.57
N PHE A 324 -15.57 7.78 9.31
CA PHE A 324 -16.18 6.89 8.32
C PHE A 324 -17.58 6.44 8.75
N GLU A 325 -18.53 6.59 7.84
CA GLU A 325 -19.88 6.05 7.96
C GLU A 325 -20.20 5.13 6.76
N GLN A 326 -20.70 3.92 7.05
CA GLN A 326 -21.02 2.96 5.99
C GLN A 326 -22.13 3.51 5.06
N VAL A 327 -23.12 4.21 5.60
CA VAL A 327 -24.21 4.81 4.82
C VAL A 327 -23.69 5.79 3.78
N CYS A 328 -22.66 6.58 4.10
CA CYS A 328 -22.04 7.51 3.15
C CYS A 328 -21.34 6.74 2.01
N LEU A 329 -20.64 5.66 2.32
CA LEU A 329 -20.03 4.79 1.30
C LEU A 329 -21.09 4.18 0.38
N ASP A 330 -22.20 3.71 0.96
CA ASP A 330 -23.30 3.07 0.23
C ASP A 330 -23.97 4.08 -0.74
N GLN A 331 -24.22 5.30 -0.27
CA GLN A 331 -24.81 6.39 -1.09
C GLN A 331 -23.86 6.80 -2.22
N TYR A 332 -22.56 6.96 -1.94
CA TYR A 332 -21.57 7.31 -2.96
C TYR A 332 -21.41 6.20 -3.99
N LEU A 333 -21.49 4.94 -3.58
CA LEU A 333 -21.45 3.82 -4.53
C LEU A 333 -22.66 3.85 -5.47
N VAL A 334 -23.88 4.06 -4.96
CA VAL A 334 -25.08 4.22 -5.79
C VAL A 334 -24.92 5.38 -6.77
N GLN A 335 -24.49 6.55 -6.28
CA GLN A 335 -24.28 7.75 -7.11
C GLN A 335 -23.29 7.47 -8.25
N MET A 336 -22.15 6.83 -7.95
CA MET A 336 -21.13 6.56 -8.96
C MET A 336 -21.53 5.49 -9.98
N LEU A 337 -22.44 4.58 -9.62
CA LEU A 337 -22.88 3.52 -10.52
C LEU A 337 -24.11 3.91 -11.35
N ASP A 338 -24.96 4.80 -10.85
CA ASP A 338 -26.19 5.21 -11.51
C ASP A 338 -26.02 6.42 -12.45
N ASP A 339 -25.05 7.30 -12.17
CA ASP A 339 -24.77 8.50 -12.96
C ASP A 339 -23.75 8.23 -14.07
N LEU A 340 -24.24 7.82 -15.26
CA LEU A 340 -23.44 7.61 -16.45
C LEU A 340 -22.66 8.85 -16.92
N PRO A 341 -23.26 10.06 -16.99
CA PRO A 341 -22.54 11.28 -17.29
C PRO A 341 -21.38 11.57 -16.33
N ALA A 342 -21.60 11.41 -15.02
CA ALA A 342 -20.54 11.60 -14.03
C ALA A 342 -19.42 10.58 -14.18
N ARG A 343 -19.72 9.28 -14.44
CA ARG A 343 -18.68 8.25 -14.70
C ARG A 343 -17.80 8.60 -15.90
N ARG A 344 -18.39 9.10 -17.00
CA ARG A 344 -17.61 9.53 -18.18
C ARG A 344 -16.72 10.73 -17.88
N ARG A 345 -17.13 11.64 -16.98
CA ARG A 345 -16.32 12.78 -16.57
C ARG A 345 -15.15 12.36 -15.71
N TRP A 346 -15.30 11.30 -14.90
CA TRP A 346 -14.26 10.76 -14.03
C TRP A 346 -13.27 9.84 -14.74
N GLN A 347 -13.51 9.46 -16.00
CA GLN A 347 -12.62 8.69 -16.88
C GLN A 347 -11.64 9.62 -17.64
#